data_9ba34a5cfcb10a16183286042862a308
#
_entry.id   9ba34a5cfcb10a16183286042862a308
#
_cell.length_a   1.000
_cell.length_b   1.000
_cell.length_c   1.000
_cell.angle_alpha   90.00
_cell.angle_beta   90.00
_cell.angle_gamma   90.00
#
_symmetry.space_group_name_H-M   'P 1'
#
loop_
_entity.id
_entity.type
_entity.pdbx_description
1 polymer ?
#
loop_
_entity_poly.entity_id
_entity_poly.type
_entity_poly.pdbx_seq_one_letter_code
_entity_poly.pdbx_strand_id
1 'polypeptide(L)'
;TDRSRGLGDVYKRQFLNWGLMKDLFVPFREQKMKMQVGKKYVVHAHLDDESYRIVASAKVDRYLSKEKAAYESGQEVDILIWQKTDLGFKAIINDEYSGLLYESEIFQPLHTGMRMKAYVKQVREDGKIDLLLQKPGQAKVEDFSATLLDYIREQGGRIALNDKSPAEEIYATFGVSKKTF
;
A
#
# COMPACT_ATOMS: atom_id res chain seq x y z
N THR A 1 -9.23 7.90 -23.03
CA THR A 1 -9.50 8.16 -24.46
C THR A 1 -8.30 7.69 -25.28
N ASP A 2 -8.54 6.64 -26.05
CA ASP A 2 -7.61 6.17 -27.07
C ASP A 2 -7.61 7.15 -28.24
N ARG A 3 -6.49 7.87 -28.43
CA ARG A 3 -6.25 8.66 -29.66
C ARG A 3 -5.12 7.99 -30.44
N SER A 4 -5.41 6.82 -30.99
CA SER A 4 -4.56 6.19 -31.99
C SER A 4 -4.89 6.74 -33.38
N ARG A 5 -4.07 7.68 -33.87
CA ARG A 5 -3.99 8.00 -35.31
C ARG A 5 -2.56 7.79 -35.77
N GLY A 6 -2.35 6.71 -36.52
CA GLY A 6 -1.10 6.39 -37.20
C GLY A 6 -0.92 4.90 -37.40
N LEU A 7 -1.20 4.38 -38.61
CA LEU A 7 -0.93 3.00 -38.97
C LEU A 7 0.58 2.73 -38.85
N GLY A 8 0.97 1.86 -37.96
CA GLY A 8 2.32 1.28 -37.92
C GLY A 8 2.92 1.06 -36.53
N ASP A 9 2.52 1.80 -35.50
CA ASP A 9 3.16 1.75 -34.18
C ASP A 9 2.17 1.58 -33.00
N VAL A 10 0.97 1.09 -33.28
CA VAL A 10 -0.18 0.98 -32.35
C VAL A 10 0.12 0.06 -31.15
N TYR A 11 1.16 -0.76 -31.19
CA TYR A 11 1.44 -1.79 -30.19
C TYR A 11 2.57 -1.41 -29.20
N LYS A 12 3.15 -0.22 -29.28
CA LYS A 12 4.37 0.09 -28.51
C LYS A 12 4.24 1.22 -27.49
N ARG A 13 3.08 1.87 -27.38
CA ARG A 13 2.94 3.09 -26.59
C ARG A 13 1.66 3.07 -25.72
N GLN A 14 1.78 3.41 -24.44
CA GLN A 14 0.67 3.63 -23.52
C GLN A 14 0.77 5.06 -22.97
N PHE A 15 -0.37 5.72 -22.88
CA PHE A 15 -0.48 7.05 -22.29
C PHE A 15 -1.41 7.01 -21.07
N LEU A 16 -1.00 7.67 -20.00
CA LEU A 16 -1.75 7.77 -18.76
C LEU A 16 -2.22 9.21 -18.54
N ASN A 17 -3.48 9.35 -18.19
CA ASN A 17 -3.96 10.63 -17.67
C ASN A 17 -3.45 10.81 -16.24
N TRP A 18 -2.69 11.87 -15.99
CA TRP A 18 -2.10 12.21 -14.69
C TRP A 18 -2.53 13.60 -14.19
N GLY A 19 -3.62 14.15 -14.79
CA GLY A 19 -4.20 15.42 -14.39
C GLY A 19 -3.61 16.66 -15.07
N LEU A 20 -2.65 16.50 -15.97
CA LEU A 20 -2.08 17.57 -16.77
C LEU A 20 -2.62 17.56 -18.21
N MET A 21 -2.43 18.66 -18.95
CA MET A 21 -2.92 18.83 -20.34
C MET A 21 -2.36 17.78 -21.31
N LYS A 22 -1.14 17.27 -21.07
CA LYS A 22 -0.52 16.23 -21.88
C LYS A 22 -0.48 14.93 -21.08
N ASP A 23 -0.94 13.85 -21.70
CA ASP A 23 -0.87 12.52 -21.11
C ASP A 23 0.57 12.06 -20.89
N LEU A 24 0.81 11.33 -19.83
CA LEU A 24 2.11 10.78 -19.46
C LEU A 24 2.42 9.52 -20.25
N PHE A 25 3.52 9.50 -20.97
CA PHE A 25 3.93 8.39 -21.79
C PHE A 25 4.58 7.27 -20.97
N VAL A 26 4.12 6.03 -21.15
CA VAL A 26 4.70 4.82 -20.55
C VAL A 26 5.10 3.84 -21.65
N PRO A 27 6.39 3.68 -21.94
CA PRO A 27 6.86 2.65 -22.88
C PRO A 27 6.45 1.24 -22.43
N PHE A 28 6.13 0.34 -23.36
CA PHE A 28 5.80 -1.05 -23.01
C PHE A 28 6.91 -1.77 -22.24
N ARG A 29 8.17 -1.49 -22.59
CA ARG A 29 9.34 -2.00 -21.86
C ARG A 29 9.38 -1.58 -20.39
N GLU A 30 8.70 -0.46 -20.06
CA GLU A 30 8.60 0.09 -18.70
C GLU A 30 7.31 -0.33 -17.97
N GLN A 31 6.46 -1.11 -18.60
CA GLN A 31 5.29 -1.72 -17.96
C GLN A 31 5.69 -3.03 -17.30
N LYS A 32 5.20 -3.27 -16.09
CA LYS A 32 5.40 -4.54 -15.37
C LYS A 32 4.39 -5.60 -15.84
N MET A 33 3.21 -5.15 -16.21
CA MET A 33 2.13 -5.90 -16.84
C MET A 33 1.42 -4.99 -17.84
N LYS A 34 0.69 -5.57 -18.78
CA LYS A 34 -0.10 -4.80 -19.74
C LYS A 34 -1.15 -3.93 -19.00
N MET A 35 -1.04 -2.63 -19.17
CA MET A 35 -1.96 -1.69 -18.55
C MET A 35 -3.34 -1.75 -19.22
N GLN A 36 -4.39 -1.61 -18.41
CA GLN A 36 -5.78 -1.68 -18.84
C GLN A 36 -6.44 -0.31 -18.69
N VAL A 37 -7.27 0.04 -19.67
CA VAL A 37 -8.06 1.28 -19.64
C VAL A 37 -8.97 1.29 -18.39
N GLY A 38 -9.09 2.45 -17.74
CA GLY A 38 -9.93 2.63 -16.55
C GLY A 38 -9.28 2.18 -15.24
N LYS A 39 -8.10 1.52 -15.26
CA LYS A 39 -7.36 1.18 -14.04
C LYS A 39 -6.35 2.25 -13.65
N LYS A 40 -6.11 2.38 -12.35
CA LYS A 40 -5.10 3.29 -11.78
C LYS A 40 -3.79 2.53 -11.56
N TYR A 41 -2.68 3.20 -11.84
CA TYR A 41 -1.34 2.66 -11.67
C TYR A 41 -0.45 3.66 -10.93
N VAL A 42 0.42 3.15 -10.08
CA VAL A 42 1.52 3.95 -9.53
C VAL A 42 2.71 3.81 -10.48
N VAL A 43 3.25 4.93 -10.90
CA VAL A 43 4.37 5.00 -11.83
C VAL A 43 5.40 6.03 -11.33
N HIS A 44 6.66 5.81 -11.65
CA HIS A 44 7.71 6.79 -11.46
C HIS A 44 7.86 7.61 -12.73
N ALA A 45 7.67 8.94 -12.62
CA ALA A 45 7.89 9.87 -13.73
C ALA A 45 9.32 10.40 -13.69
N HIS A 46 10.02 10.37 -14.80
CA HIS A 46 11.39 10.85 -14.92
C HIS A 46 11.63 11.48 -16.29
N LEU A 47 12.70 12.23 -16.40
CA LEU A 47 13.18 12.74 -17.68
C LEU A 47 13.92 11.62 -18.42
N ASP A 48 13.54 11.36 -19.66
CA ASP A 48 14.24 10.43 -20.53
C ASP A 48 15.46 11.11 -21.15
N ASP A 49 16.64 10.55 -20.93
CA ASP A 49 17.91 11.15 -21.31
C ASP A 49 18.10 11.27 -22.83
N GLU A 50 17.43 10.42 -23.61
CA GLU A 50 17.54 10.43 -25.09
C GLU A 50 16.57 11.45 -25.72
N SER A 51 15.34 11.48 -25.26
CA SER A 51 14.28 12.30 -25.85
C SER A 51 14.03 13.62 -25.14
N TYR A 52 14.62 13.82 -23.96
CA TYR A 52 14.37 14.97 -23.07
C TYR A 52 12.89 15.19 -22.75
N ARG A 53 12.11 14.12 -22.70
CA ARG A 53 10.67 14.16 -22.39
C ARG A 53 10.40 13.48 -21.05
N ILE A 54 9.34 13.94 -20.39
CA ILE A 54 8.85 13.25 -19.20
C ILE A 54 8.21 11.95 -19.65
N VAL A 55 8.72 10.83 -19.12
CA VAL A 55 8.23 9.48 -19.34
C VAL A 55 7.98 8.82 -17.99
N ALA A 56 7.24 7.72 -17.98
CA ALA A 56 7.00 7.00 -16.75
C ALA A 56 7.34 5.52 -16.85
N SER A 57 7.70 4.95 -15.70
CA SER A 57 7.97 3.54 -15.52
C SER A 57 7.07 2.95 -14.42
N ALA A 58 6.42 1.83 -14.71
CA ALA A 58 5.72 1.02 -13.70
C ALA A 58 6.68 0.09 -12.93
N LYS A 59 7.96 0.07 -13.31
CA LYS A 59 9.01 -0.68 -12.62
C LYS A 59 9.58 0.14 -11.45
N VAL A 60 8.71 0.59 -10.58
CA VAL A 60 9.01 1.52 -9.47
C VAL A 60 10.16 1.00 -8.59
N ASP A 61 10.27 -0.31 -8.40
CA ASP A 61 11.37 -0.96 -7.65
C ASP A 61 12.78 -0.48 -8.05
N ARG A 62 12.97 -0.02 -9.28
CA ARG A 62 14.28 0.42 -9.80
C ARG A 62 14.71 1.78 -9.29
N TYR A 63 13.74 2.59 -8.88
CA TYR A 63 13.92 3.98 -8.46
C TYR A 63 13.89 4.13 -6.94
N LEU A 64 13.59 3.05 -6.21
CA LEU A 64 13.62 3.03 -4.76
C LEU A 64 15.02 2.68 -4.26
N SER A 65 15.39 3.23 -3.11
CA SER A 65 16.67 2.99 -2.46
C SER A 65 16.85 1.49 -2.18
N LYS A 66 18.05 1.00 -2.40
CA LYS A 66 18.50 -0.35 -2.05
C LYS A 66 19.37 -0.36 -0.80
N GLU A 67 19.66 0.82 -0.27
CA GLU A 67 20.41 0.95 0.95
C GLU A 67 19.58 0.49 2.14
N LYS A 68 20.25 0.03 3.19
CA LYS A 68 19.58 -0.36 4.42
C LYS A 68 19.02 0.88 5.11
N ALA A 69 17.71 0.93 5.23
CA ALA A 69 17.03 2.03 5.91
C ALA A 69 17.34 2.04 7.41
N ALA A 70 17.51 3.22 7.97
CA ALA A 70 17.76 3.44 9.40
C ALA A 70 16.45 3.69 10.17
N TYR A 71 15.41 2.89 9.91
CA TYR A 71 14.15 2.97 10.64
C TYR A 71 14.18 2.10 11.90
N GLU A 72 13.55 2.59 12.96
CA GLU A 72 13.33 1.84 14.20
C GLU A 72 11.98 1.12 14.20
N SER A 73 11.89 0.02 14.94
CA SER A 73 10.62 -0.69 15.13
C SER A 73 9.62 0.21 15.85
N GLY A 74 8.40 0.29 15.33
CA GLY A 74 7.35 1.17 15.83
C GLY A 74 7.40 2.61 15.30
N GLN A 75 8.38 2.97 14.49
CA GLN A 75 8.45 4.28 13.87
C GLN A 75 7.30 4.48 12.87
N GLU A 76 6.60 5.61 12.98
CA GLU A 76 5.56 6.02 12.04
C GLU A 76 6.17 6.53 10.74
N VAL A 77 5.61 6.11 9.60
CA VAL A 77 6.06 6.46 8.26
C VAL A 77 4.87 6.70 7.33
N ASP A 78 5.07 7.56 6.34
CA ASP A 78 4.10 7.74 5.26
C ASP A 78 4.29 6.67 4.18
N ILE A 79 3.19 6.03 3.77
CA ILE A 79 3.25 4.99 2.76
C ILE A 79 2.31 5.26 1.59
N LEU A 80 2.73 4.81 0.41
CA LEU A 80 1.92 4.73 -0.79
C LEU A 80 1.81 3.28 -1.23
N ILE A 81 0.61 2.71 -1.19
CA ILE A 81 0.35 1.36 -1.70
C ILE A 81 0.49 1.36 -3.23
N TRP A 82 1.39 0.54 -3.76
CA TRP A 82 1.65 0.57 -5.20
C TRP A 82 1.45 -0.75 -5.93
N GLN A 83 1.50 -1.88 -5.25
CA GLN A 83 1.30 -3.18 -5.87
C GLN A 83 0.72 -4.21 -4.89
N LYS A 84 -0.32 -4.96 -5.31
CA LYS A 84 -0.76 -6.18 -4.64
C LYS A 84 0.15 -7.35 -5.04
N THR A 85 0.48 -8.22 -4.10
CA THR A 85 1.26 -9.45 -4.28
C THR A 85 0.58 -10.60 -3.54
N ASP A 86 1.02 -11.83 -3.75
CA ASP A 86 0.48 -13.01 -3.06
C ASP A 86 0.72 -12.98 -1.53
N LEU A 87 1.74 -12.25 -1.07
CA LEU A 87 2.06 -12.10 0.35
C LEU A 87 1.33 -10.92 1.03
N GLY A 88 0.74 -10.02 0.25
CA GLY A 88 0.12 -8.80 0.73
C GLY A 88 0.35 -7.62 -0.19
N PHE A 89 0.60 -6.43 0.36
CA PHE A 89 0.77 -5.22 -0.43
C PHE A 89 2.17 -4.64 -0.29
N LYS A 90 2.79 -4.33 -1.43
CA LYS A 90 3.99 -3.51 -1.46
C LYS A 90 3.63 -2.04 -1.30
N ALA A 91 4.38 -1.34 -0.46
CA ALA A 91 4.25 0.07 -0.21
C ALA A 91 5.57 0.80 -0.43
N ILE A 92 5.50 2.04 -0.91
CA ILE A 92 6.62 2.97 -0.96
C ILE A 92 6.60 3.74 0.35
N ILE A 93 7.72 3.78 1.06
CA ILE A 93 7.89 4.43 2.36
C ILE A 93 8.62 5.75 2.14
N ASN A 94 8.00 6.87 2.56
CA ASN A 94 8.56 8.23 2.47
C ASN A 94 9.11 8.57 1.07
N ASP A 95 8.47 8.03 0.03
CA ASP A 95 8.85 8.16 -1.39
C ASP A 95 10.26 7.63 -1.73
N GLU A 96 10.90 6.86 -0.84
CA GLU A 96 12.30 6.44 -0.97
C GLU A 96 12.51 4.92 -0.87
N TYR A 97 11.89 4.23 0.09
CA TYR A 97 12.12 2.82 0.35
C TYR A 97 10.93 1.94 -0.01
N SER A 98 11.18 0.64 -0.21
CA SER A 98 10.12 -0.36 -0.41
C SER A 98 9.85 -1.14 0.88
N GLY A 99 8.58 -1.25 1.24
CA GLY A 99 8.12 -2.07 2.36
C GLY A 99 7.03 -3.05 1.96
N LEU A 100 6.76 -4.02 2.82
CA LEU A 100 5.72 -5.03 2.66
C LEU A 100 4.76 -5.01 3.84
N LEU A 101 3.47 -4.92 3.52
CA LEU A 101 2.35 -5.17 4.42
C LEU A 101 1.84 -6.58 4.15
N TYR A 102 1.94 -7.48 5.13
CA TYR A 102 1.45 -8.84 5.00
C TYR A 102 -0.08 -8.89 5.06
N GLU A 103 -0.69 -9.73 4.23
CA GLU A 103 -2.15 -9.88 4.16
C GLU A 103 -2.75 -10.28 5.52
N SER A 104 -2.04 -11.10 6.31
CA SER A 104 -2.46 -11.50 7.66
C SER A 104 -2.52 -10.37 8.70
N GLU A 105 -1.91 -9.22 8.39
CA GLU A 105 -1.85 -8.04 9.29
C GLU A 105 -2.67 -6.86 8.74
N ILE A 106 -3.42 -7.10 7.65
CA ILE A 106 -4.26 -6.11 7.01
C ILE A 106 -5.72 -6.36 7.39
N PHE A 107 -6.32 -5.42 8.09
CA PHE A 107 -7.68 -5.52 8.62
C PHE A 107 -8.63 -4.49 7.99
N GLN A 108 -8.20 -3.83 6.94
CA GLN A 108 -8.98 -2.84 6.20
C GLN A 108 -8.75 -3.00 4.70
N PRO A 109 -9.73 -2.61 3.85
CA PRO A 109 -9.55 -2.71 2.41
C PRO A 109 -8.43 -1.77 1.94
N LEU A 110 -7.44 -2.31 1.24
CA LEU A 110 -6.37 -1.56 0.63
C LEU A 110 -6.47 -1.62 -0.90
N HIS A 111 -6.08 -0.53 -1.54
CA HIS A 111 -6.01 -0.47 -3.00
C HIS A 111 -4.76 0.28 -3.47
N THR A 112 -4.32 -0.01 -4.68
CA THR A 112 -3.20 0.67 -5.33
C THR A 112 -3.48 2.17 -5.46
N GLY A 113 -2.49 3.00 -5.10
CA GLY A 113 -2.57 4.45 -5.09
C GLY A 113 -3.04 5.06 -3.77
N MET A 114 -3.36 4.24 -2.76
CA MET A 114 -3.76 4.71 -1.44
C MET A 114 -2.55 5.22 -0.66
N ARG A 115 -2.63 6.45 -0.14
CA ARG A 115 -1.64 7.04 0.78
C ARG A 115 -2.18 6.98 2.20
N MET A 116 -1.33 6.58 3.14
CA MET A 116 -1.70 6.47 4.54
C MET A 116 -0.46 6.41 5.44
N LYS A 117 -0.68 6.51 6.75
CA LYS A 117 0.33 6.25 7.77
C LYS A 117 0.46 4.75 8.03
N ALA A 118 1.67 4.31 8.30
CA ALA A 118 1.98 2.95 8.74
C ALA A 118 3.11 2.98 9.76
N TYR A 119 3.42 1.83 10.34
CA TYR A 119 4.47 1.68 11.33
C TYR A 119 5.47 0.63 10.86
N VAL A 120 6.74 0.89 11.07
CA VAL A 120 7.79 -0.07 10.79
C VAL A 120 7.72 -1.20 11.82
N LYS A 121 7.52 -2.43 11.35
CA LYS A 121 7.59 -3.63 12.21
C LYS A 121 9.04 -3.99 12.48
N GLN A 122 9.81 -4.10 11.41
CA GLN A 122 11.24 -4.39 11.44
C GLN A 122 11.90 -4.06 10.10
N VAL A 123 13.18 -3.74 10.16
CA VAL A 123 14.08 -3.71 9.01
C VAL A 123 14.89 -5.00 9.06
N ARG A 124 14.75 -5.84 8.03
CA ARG A 124 15.44 -7.13 7.95
C ARG A 124 16.90 -6.95 7.61
N GLU A 125 17.69 -7.99 7.80
CA GLU A 125 19.12 -8.02 7.42
C GLU A 125 19.32 -7.85 5.92
N ASP A 126 18.37 -8.36 5.10
CA ASP A 126 18.37 -8.22 3.64
C ASP A 126 17.89 -6.83 3.16
N GLY A 127 17.71 -5.87 4.06
CA GLY A 127 17.28 -4.50 3.76
C GLY A 127 15.79 -4.34 3.49
N LYS A 128 14.99 -5.42 3.50
CA LYS A 128 13.53 -5.32 3.35
C LYS A 128 12.88 -4.79 4.61
N ILE A 129 11.81 -4.04 4.47
CA ILE A 129 11.07 -3.40 5.56
C ILE A 129 9.70 -4.04 5.66
N ASP A 130 9.41 -4.62 6.81
CA ASP A 130 8.08 -5.09 7.15
C ASP A 130 7.30 -3.98 7.83
N LEU A 131 6.04 -3.79 7.41
CA LEU A 131 5.17 -2.72 7.87
C LEU A 131 3.95 -3.27 8.60
N LEU A 132 3.39 -2.44 9.49
CA LEU A 132 2.11 -2.63 10.16
C LEU A 132 1.22 -1.42 9.91
N LEU A 133 -0.09 -1.63 9.80
CA LEU A 133 -1.06 -0.53 9.74
C LEU A 133 -1.37 0.07 11.11
N GLN A 134 -0.96 -0.59 12.17
CA GLN A 134 -1.26 -0.20 13.53
C GLN A 134 0.03 -0.19 14.37
N LYS A 135 0.13 0.77 15.29
CA LYS A 135 1.31 0.91 16.15
C LYS A 135 1.53 -0.36 16.98
N PRO A 136 2.73 -0.96 16.94
CA PRO A 136 3.05 -2.08 17.80
C PRO A 136 3.15 -1.61 19.27
N GLY A 137 2.58 -2.38 20.22
CA GLY A 137 2.82 -2.17 21.64
C GLY A 137 1.59 -1.97 22.54
N GLN A 138 1.83 -1.85 23.83
CA GLN A 138 0.87 -1.89 24.95
C GLN A 138 -0.27 -0.85 24.89
N ALA A 139 -0.04 0.33 24.33
CA ALA A 139 -1.06 1.38 24.22
C ALA A 139 -2.37 0.91 23.54
N LYS A 140 -2.28 -0.14 22.74
CA LYS A 140 -3.41 -0.70 22.03
C LYS A 140 -4.27 -1.63 22.87
N VAL A 141 -3.67 -2.34 23.81
CA VAL A 141 -4.39 -3.24 24.72
C VAL A 141 -5.16 -2.42 25.74
N GLU A 142 -4.57 -1.32 26.23
CA GLU A 142 -5.24 -0.41 27.17
C GLU A 142 -6.41 0.33 26.51
N ASP A 143 -6.20 0.87 25.31
CA ASP A 143 -7.24 1.56 24.54
C ASP A 143 -8.36 0.59 24.13
N PHE A 144 -8.01 -0.60 23.67
CA PHE A 144 -8.98 -1.65 23.34
C PHE A 144 -9.75 -2.14 24.57
N SER A 145 -9.09 -2.33 25.71
CA SER A 145 -9.75 -2.76 26.94
C SER A 145 -10.80 -1.75 27.42
N ALA A 146 -10.51 -0.46 27.32
CA ALA A 146 -11.47 0.60 27.63
C ALA A 146 -12.68 0.55 26.65
N THR A 147 -12.41 0.48 25.35
CA THR A 147 -13.46 0.37 24.32
C THR A 147 -14.33 -0.87 24.50
N LEU A 148 -13.71 -2.02 24.83
CA LEU A 148 -14.42 -3.27 25.09
C LEU A 148 -15.32 -3.17 26.34
N LEU A 149 -14.82 -2.58 27.42
CA LEU A 149 -15.59 -2.38 28.65
C LEU A 149 -16.78 -1.46 28.42
N ASP A 150 -16.61 -0.37 27.69
CA ASP A 150 -17.69 0.55 27.36
C ASP A 150 -18.73 -0.12 26.47
N TYR A 151 -18.31 -0.88 25.46
CA TYR A 151 -19.22 -1.68 24.64
C TYR A 151 -20.01 -2.71 25.46
N ILE A 152 -19.35 -3.45 26.38
CA ILE A 152 -20.02 -4.40 27.28
C ILE A 152 -21.08 -3.68 28.15
N ARG A 153 -20.77 -2.49 28.67
CA ARG A 153 -21.72 -1.68 29.46
C ARG A 153 -22.95 -1.27 28.64
N GLU A 154 -22.73 -0.80 27.40
CA GLU A 154 -23.82 -0.42 26.48
C GLU A 154 -24.72 -1.61 26.11
N GLN A 155 -24.15 -2.81 25.99
CA GLN A 155 -24.89 -4.04 25.68
C GLN A 155 -25.49 -4.73 26.91
N GLY A 156 -25.57 -4.04 28.06
CA GLY A 156 -26.19 -4.57 29.26
C GLY A 156 -25.35 -5.61 30.00
N GLY A 157 -24.03 -5.57 29.87
CA GLY A 157 -23.09 -6.41 30.59
C GLY A 157 -22.75 -7.74 29.92
N ARG A 158 -23.20 -7.95 28.68
CA ARG A 158 -22.90 -9.19 27.90
C ARG A 158 -22.58 -8.84 26.46
N ILE A 159 -21.65 -9.59 25.86
CA ILE A 159 -21.37 -9.55 24.43
C ILE A 159 -21.51 -10.94 23.81
N ALA A 160 -21.96 -11.00 22.57
CA ALA A 160 -22.09 -12.26 21.83
C ALA A 160 -20.74 -12.76 21.27
N LEU A 161 -19.77 -11.84 21.12
CA LEU A 161 -18.45 -12.14 20.58
C LEU A 161 -17.54 -12.77 21.64
N ASN A 162 -16.73 -13.75 21.22
CA ASN A 162 -15.76 -14.44 22.05
C ASN A 162 -14.52 -14.84 21.20
N ASP A 163 -13.54 -15.46 21.84
CA ASP A 163 -12.29 -15.93 21.21
C ASP A 163 -12.47 -16.89 20.02
N LYS A 164 -13.65 -17.53 19.90
CA LYS A 164 -14.01 -18.43 18.80
C LYS A 164 -14.76 -17.74 17.67
N SER A 165 -15.23 -16.50 17.88
CA SER A 165 -15.95 -15.74 16.87
C SER A 165 -15.10 -15.49 15.61
N PRO A 166 -15.71 -15.38 14.41
CA PRO A 166 -15.01 -15.06 13.18
C PRO A 166 -14.22 -13.76 13.29
N ALA A 167 -13.01 -13.73 12.71
CA ALA A 167 -12.16 -12.53 12.76
C ALA A 167 -12.81 -11.30 12.11
N GLU A 168 -13.66 -11.53 11.10
CA GLU A 168 -14.40 -10.47 10.39
C GLU A 168 -15.44 -9.80 11.29
N GLU A 169 -16.15 -10.54 12.12
CA GLU A 169 -17.13 -10.01 13.07
C GLU A 169 -16.47 -9.20 14.19
N ILE A 170 -15.36 -9.72 14.73
CA ILE A 170 -14.56 -9.00 15.73
C ILE A 170 -14.04 -7.68 15.15
N TYR A 171 -13.53 -7.73 13.92
CA TYR A 171 -13.03 -6.54 13.26
C TYR A 171 -14.14 -5.52 12.95
N ALA A 172 -15.29 -5.98 12.44
CA ALA A 172 -16.43 -5.12 12.13
C ALA A 172 -16.94 -4.38 13.37
N THR A 173 -16.89 -5.03 14.55
CA THR A 173 -17.38 -4.47 15.81
C THR A 173 -16.37 -3.55 16.49
N PHE A 174 -15.09 -3.94 16.52
CA PHE A 174 -14.06 -3.28 17.33
C PHE A 174 -12.90 -2.69 16.53
N GLY A 175 -12.78 -2.96 15.23
CA GLY A 175 -11.67 -2.49 14.40
C GLY A 175 -10.30 -3.10 14.78
N VAL A 176 -10.29 -4.19 15.56
CA VAL A 176 -9.07 -4.87 16.02
C VAL A 176 -8.94 -6.26 15.44
N SER A 177 -7.72 -6.79 15.42
CA SER A 177 -7.49 -8.18 14.99
C SER A 177 -7.98 -9.17 16.06
N LYS A 178 -8.35 -10.39 15.65
CA LYS A 178 -8.71 -11.47 16.58
C LYS A 178 -7.61 -11.78 17.59
N LYS A 179 -6.33 -11.53 17.27
CA LYS A 179 -5.21 -11.70 18.19
C LYS A 179 -5.16 -10.59 19.26
N THR A 180 -5.75 -9.44 18.99
CA THR A 180 -5.83 -8.30 19.92
C THR A 180 -7.06 -8.41 20.82
N PHE A 181 -8.14 -9.02 20.30
CA PHE A 181 -9.36 -9.37 21.01
C PHE A 181 -9.15 -10.50 22.00
#